data_e57e13995c53ddbc30f95e825cb001e2
#
_entry.id   e57e13995c53ddbc30f95e825cb001e2
#
_cell.length_a   1.000
_cell.length_b   1.000
_cell.length_c   1.000
_cell.angle_alpha   90.00
_cell.angle_beta   90.00
_cell.angle_gamma   90.00
#
_symmetry.space_group_name_H-M   'P 1'
#
loop_
_entity.id
_entity.type
_entity.pdbx_description
1 polymer ?
#
loop_
_entity_poly.entity_id
_entity_poly.type
_entity_poly.pdbx_seq_one_letter_code
_entity_poly.pdbx_strand_id
1 'polypeptide(L)'
;MKNLILFLFLSWASFSQTIENDDYLIIEGESSKYFYILTKDGYYISELAGKITFKEYTKEIPKSLNVPVSTLIPLLHNSQTYLLYPGGGLLYTFSDGSISRIDRSFPHRNQYGAYFFSYKENIFLIGGYGYWQTKSIITKFNFNSGDWELVNTTGQQPVGIDQGTYFIEDNKLYVFDFVSREINTQKEKRNENLYVLDLDSLDFQHHL
;
A
#
# COMPACT_ATOMS: atom_id res chain seq x y z
N MET A 1 -45.19 15.03 -25.57
CA MET A 1 -44.28 13.96 -25.07
C MET A 1 -42.84 14.03 -25.60
N LYS A 2 -42.45 14.95 -26.48
CA LYS A 2 -41.07 15.10 -27.00
C LYS A 2 -40.13 15.91 -26.08
N ASN A 3 -40.65 16.70 -25.13
CA ASN A 3 -39.83 17.59 -24.29
C ASN A 3 -39.38 16.95 -22.96
N LEU A 4 -39.93 15.80 -22.59
CA LEU A 4 -39.56 15.13 -21.33
C LEU A 4 -38.23 14.35 -21.46
N ILE A 5 -37.92 13.89 -22.68
CA ILE A 5 -36.69 13.12 -22.94
C ILE A 5 -35.44 14.01 -22.95
N LEU A 6 -35.60 15.29 -23.37
CA LEU A 6 -34.46 16.23 -23.38
C LEU A 6 -34.00 16.64 -21.99
N PHE A 7 -34.90 16.67 -20.99
CA PHE A 7 -34.55 17.00 -19.61
C PHE A 7 -33.78 15.87 -18.89
N LEU A 8 -34.04 14.62 -19.24
CA LEU A 8 -33.33 13.48 -18.69
C LEU A 8 -31.89 13.37 -19.22
N PHE A 9 -31.63 13.79 -20.44
CA PHE A 9 -30.27 13.80 -21.00
C PHE A 9 -29.39 14.95 -20.46
N LEU A 10 -30.00 16.09 -20.13
CA LEU A 10 -29.28 17.25 -19.54
C LEU A 10 -28.87 17.00 -18.08
N SER A 11 -29.60 16.16 -17.34
CA SER A 11 -29.24 15.81 -15.97
C SER A 11 -28.10 14.81 -15.89
N TRP A 12 -27.80 14.05 -16.94
CA TRP A 12 -26.68 13.11 -16.98
C TRP A 12 -25.35 13.73 -17.44
N ALA A 13 -25.41 14.87 -18.13
CA ALA A 13 -24.21 15.57 -18.59
C ALA A 13 -23.49 16.37 -17.50
N SER A 14 -24.08 16.49 -16.30
CA SER A 14 -23.56 17.35 -15.24
C SER A 14 -22.63 16.65 -14.22
N PHE A 15 -22.31 15.36 -14.39
CA PHE A 15 -21.62 14.58 -13.35
C PHE A 15 -20.26 14.01 -13.77
N SER A 16 -19.68 14.45 -14.87
CA SER A 16 -18.33 14.06 -15.22
C SER A 16 -17.33 15.14 -14.77
N GLN A 17 -17.03 15.20 -13.49
CA GLN A 17 -15.80 15.87 -13.06
C GLN A 17 -14.63 14.97 -13.44
N THR A 18 -13.90 15.34 -14.47
CA THR A 18 -12.66 14.66 -14.88
C THR A 18 -11.53 15.21 -14.02
N ILE A 19 -10.84 14.34 -13.31
CA ILE A 19 -9.58 14.69 -12.66
C ILE A 19 -8.53 14.67 -13.77
N GLU A 20 -8.07 15.83 -14.23
CA GLU A 20 -7.08 15.98 -15.31
C GLU A 20 -5.64 15.66 -14.85
N ASN A 21 -5.44 14.89 -13.80
CA ASN A 21 -4.15 14.57 -13.27
C ASN A 21 -3.92 13.05 -13.34
N ASP A 22 -2.94 12.62 -14.13
CA ASP A 22 -2.56 11.21 -14.26
C ASP A 22 -1.84 10.67 -13.02
N ASP A 23 -1.37 11.55 -12.11
CA ASP A 23 -0.71 11.19 -10.87
C ASP A 23 -1.64 11.37 -9.68
N TYR A 24 -2.39 10.33 -9.35
CA TYR A 24 -3.28 10.32 -8.19
C TYR A 24 -3.29 8.97 -7.49
N LEU A 25 -3.61 8.99 -6.20
CA LEU A 25 -3.80 7.82 -5.35
C LEU A 25 -5.17 7.89 -4.67
N ILE A 26 -5.95 6.83 -4.82
CA ILE A 26 -7.24 6.71 -4.14
C ILE A 26 -7.04 5.96 -2.84
N ILE A 27 -7.51 6.53 -1.73
CA ILE A 27 -7.49 5.92 -0.41
C ILE A 27 -8.88 5.98 0.23
N GLU A 28 -9.20 4.99 1.04
CA GLU A 28 -10.43 4.97 1.80
C GLU A 28 -10.38 6.02 2.92
N GLY A 29 -11.49 6.73 3.12
CA GLY A 29 -11.64 7.64 4.25
C GLY A 29 -12.02 6.91 5.54
N GLU A 30 -11.83 7.55 6.67
CA GLU A 30 -12.00 6.98 8.01
C GLU A 30 -13.38 6.33 8.29
N SER A 31 -14.42 6.71 7.55
CA SER A 31 -15.79 6.24 7.79
C SER A 31 -16.38 5.39 6.68
N SER A 32 -15.59 4.95 5.69
CA SER A 32 -16.05 4.25 4.48
C SER A 32 -17.20 4.95 3.71
N LYS A 33 -17.50 6.20 4.06
CA LYS A 33 -18.54 7.03 3.40
C LYS A 33 -17.99 7.91 2.30
N TYR A 34 -16.68 8.04 2.24
CA TYR A 34 -15.97 8.85 1.27
C TYR A 34 -14.59 8.27 0.98
N PHE A 35 -14.03 8.70 -0.15
CA PHE A 35 -12.67 8.42 -0.54
C PHE A 35 -11.89 9.73 -0.64
N TYR A 36 -10.61 9.65 -0.35
CA TYR A 36 -9.67 10.70 -0.72
C TYR A 36 -8.98 10.34 -2.02
N ILE A 37 -8.79 11.32 -2.88
CA ILE A 37 -7.99 11.19 -4.09
C ILE A 37 -6.83 12.16 -3.93
N LEU A 38 -5.67 11.63 -3.57
CA LEU A 38 -4.46 12.41 -3.34
C LEU A 38 -3.80 12.74 -4.68
N THR A 39 -3.34 13.96 -4.83
CA THR A 39 -2.53 14.42 -5.96
C THR A 39 -1.31 15.18 -5.42
N LYS A 40 -0.40 15.63 -6.29
CA LYS A 40 0.76 16.45 -5.86
C LYS A 40 0.36 17.84 -5.35
N ASP A 41 -0.79 18.38 -5.80
CA ASP A 41 -1.17 19.77 -5.54
C ASP A 41 -2.22 19.90 -4.41
N GLY A 42 -2.81 18.78 -4.00
CA GLY A 42 -3.87 18.74 -3.00
C GLY A 42 -4.59 17.39 -3.02
N TYR A 43 -5.80 17.38 -2.50
CA TYR A 43 -6.60 16.18 -2.48
C TYR A 43 -8.08 16.47 -2.75
N TYR A 44 -8.77 15.47 -3.28
CA TYR A 44 -10.22 15.53 -3.44
C TYR A 44 -10.88 14.63 -2.39
N ILE A 45 -12.01 15.07 -1.90
CA ILE A 45 -12.93 14.26 -1.11
C ILE A 45 -14.07 13.85 -2.04
N SER A 46 -14.24 12.56 -2.28
CA SER A 46 -15.35 12.00 -3.03
C SER A 46 -16.32 11.32 -2.09
N GLU A 47 -17.51 11.90 -1.93
CA GLU A 47 -18.59 11.27 -1.18
C GLU A 47 -19.25 10.16 -2.02
N LEU A 48 -19.75 9.10 -1.38
CA LEU A 48 -20.48 8.03 -2.07
C LEU A 48 -21.72 8.54 -2.84
N ALA A 49 -22.27 9.70 -2.45
CA ALA A 49 -23.34 10.38 -3.14
C ALA A 49 -22.90 11.12 -4.41
N GLY A 50 -21.63 11.04 -4.79
CA GLY A 50 -21.10 11.57 -6.06
C GLY A 50 -20.62 13.01 -6.00
N LYS A 51 -20.59 13.67 -4.85
CA LYS A 51 -19.99 15.00 -4.71
C LYS A 51 -18.48 14.87 -4.56
N ILE A 52 -17.73 15.58 -5.40
CA ILE A 52 -16.28 15.68 -5.34
C ILE A 52 -15.89 17.12 -4.96
N THR A 53 -15.03 17.28 -3.96
CA THR A 53 -14.57 18.60 -3.51
C THR A 53 -13.05 18.60 -3.43
N PHE A 54 -12.40 19.52 -4.11
CA PHE A 54 -10.96 19.75 -4.02
C PHE A 54 -10.62 20.53 -2.74
N LYS A 55 -9.49 20.15 -2.13
CA LYS A 55 -8.87 20.88 -1.01
C LYS A 55 -7.36 20.92 -1.19
N GLU A 56 -6.75 22.04 -0.86
CA GLU A 56 -5.31 22.14 -0.75
C GLU A 56 -4.81 21.42 0.51
N TYR A 57 -3.57 20.96 0.47
CA TYR A 57 -2.93 20.42 1.68
C TYR A 57 -2.79 21.50 2.74
N THR A 58 -3.01 21.13 3.99
CA THR A 58 -2.86 22.05 5.13
C THR A 58 -1.41 22.36 5.47
N LYS A 59 -0.48 21.55 4.95
CA LYS A 59 0.97 21.70 5.07
C LYS A 59 1.66 21.36 3.76
N GLU A 60 2.85 21.88 3.54
CA GLU A 60 3.69 21.48 2.42
C GLU A 60 3.98 19.97 2.45
N ILE A 61 3.93 19.34 1.27
CA ILE A 61 4.32 17.93 1.11
C ILE A 61 5.80 17.79 1.51
N PRO A 62 6.15 16.76 2.30
CA PRO A 62 7.53 16.51 2.68
C PRO A 62 8.46 16.42 1.47
N LYS A 63 9.58 17.13 1.46
CA LYS A 63 10.57 17.08 0.36
C LYS A 63 11.14 15.69 0.09
N SER A 64 11.06 14.80 1.08
CA SER A 64 11.44 13.38 0.92
C SER A 64 10.47 12.59 0.04
N LEU A 65 9.25 13.08 -0.15
CA LEU A 65 8.28 12.51 -1.08
C LEU A 65 8.56 13.06 -2.49
N ASN A 66 9.53 12.46 -3.15
CA ASN A 66 10.02 12.84 -4.47
C ASN A 66 9.62 11.85 -5.58
N VAL A 67 8.55 11.11 -5.35
CA VAL A 67 7.95 10.17 -6.31
C VAL A 67 6.51 10.56 -6.59
N PRO A 68 5.94 10.11 -7.71
CA PRO A 68 4.51 10.26 -7.97
C PRO A 68 3.67 9.70 -6.83
N VAL A 69 2.62 10.40 -6.42
CA VAL A 69 1.73 9.93 -5.34
C VAL A 69 1.04 8.62 -5.69
N SER A 70 0.78 8.38 -6.98
CA SER A 70 0.22 7.12 -7.51
C SER A 70 1.08 5.90 -7.24
N THR A 71 2.37 6.07 -6.95
CA THR A 71 3.30 4.97 -6.68
C THR A 71 3.35 4.58 -5.21
N LEU A 72 2.78 5.38 -4.31
CA LEU A 72 2.73 5.06 -2.88
C LEU A 72 1.79 3.89 -2.64
N ILE A 73 2.13 3.07 -1.66
CA ILE A 73 1.33 1.91 -1.26
C ILE A 73 0.53 2.30 -0.01
N PRO A 74 -0.80 2.41 -0.11
CA PRO A 74 -1.63 2.79 1.02
C PRO A 74 -1.94 1.61 1.94
N LEU A 75 -2.08 1.88 3.23
CA LEU A 75 -2.57 0.96 4.25
C LEU A 75 -3.42 1.72 5.27
N LEU A 76 -4.65 1.29 5.44
CA LEU A 76 -5.50 1.76 6.54
C LEU A 76 -5.27 0.86 7.76
N HIS A 77 -4.87 1.45 8.89
CA HIS A 77 -4.63 0.74 10.13
C HIS A 77 -5.01 1.64 11.31
N ASN A 78 -5.85 1.15 12.23
CA ASN A 78 -6.36 1.89 13.39
C ASN A 78 -6.90 3.28 13.03
N SER A 79 -7.74 3.36 11.99
CA SER A 79 -8.31 4.60 11.45
C SER A 79 -7.28 5.63 10.94
N GLN A 80 -6.02 5.25 10.81
CA GLN A 80 -4.96 6.07 10.25
C GLN A 80 -4.52 5.52 8.90
N THR A 81 -4.44 6.37 7.88
CA THR A 81 -3.87 6.00 6.59
C THR A 81 -2.36 6.19 6.59
N TYR A 82 -1.67 5.11 6.28
CA TYR A 82 -0.23 5.06 6.05
C TYR A 82 0.07 4.95 4.56
N LEU A 83 1.14 5.61 4.13
CA LEU A 83 1.59 5.65 2.75
C LEU A 83 3.06 5.23 2.70
N LEU A 84 3.32 4.06 2.13
CA LEU A 84 4.67 3.53 2.02
C LEU A 84 5.32 3.99 0.72
N TYR A 85 6.56 4.44 0.80
CA TYR A 85 7.41 4.69 -0.36
C TYR A 85 7.72 3.38 -1.11
N PRO A 86 7.68 3.37 -2.46
CA PRO A 86 8.07 2.20 -3.24
C PRO A 86 9.50 1.76 -2.92
N GLY A 87 9.67 0.48 -2.65
CA GLY A 87 10.97 -0.10 -2.28
C GLY A 87 11.26 -0.07 -0.78
N GLY A 88 10.36 0.48 0.03
CA GLY A 88 10.43 0.48 1.49
C GLY A 88 11.30 1.59 2.09
N GLY A 89 11.28 1.70 3.38
CA GLY A 89 11.98 2.67 4.21
C GLY A 89 11.09 3.86 4.56
N LEU A 90 10.86 4.78 3.66
CA LEU A 90 10.09 5.98 3.95
C LEU A 90 8.60 5.65 4.17
N LEU A 91 8.08 6.10 5.30
CA LEU A 91 6.69 5.92 5.70
C LEU A 91 6.07 7.28 6.03
N TYR A 92 4.91 7.52 5.45
CA TYR A 92 4.13 8.73 5.65
C TYR A 92 2.77 8.38 6.22
N THR A 93 2.11 9.37 6.82
CA THR A 93 0.69 9.34 7.17
C THR A 93 -0.05 10.41 6.39
N PHE A 94 -1.32 10.15 6.08
CA PHE A 94 -2.24 11.17 5.63
C PHE A 94 -3.32 11.37 6.70
N SER A 95 -3.35 12.55 7.31
CA SER A 95 -4.40 12.95 8.25
C SER A 95 -4.60 14.46 8.22
N ASP A 96 -5.80 14.92 8.58
CA ASP A 96 -6.15 16.35 8.68
C ASP A 96 -5.77 17.16 7.43
N GLY A 97 -5.85 16.52 6.25
CA GLY A 97 -5.49 17.13 4.99
C GLY A 97 -4.00 17.42 4.83
N SER A 98 -3.13 16.66 5.48
CA SER A 98 -1.69 16.76 5.31
C SER A 98 -1.03 15.39 5.15
N ILE A 99 0.05 15.35 4.37
CA ILE A 99 0.98 14.21 4.30
C ILE A 99 2.15 14.52 5.22
N SER A 100 2.44 13.64 6.16
CA SER A 100 3.54 13.82 7.11
C SER A 100 4.42 12.58 7.15
N ARG A 101 5.73 12.76 7.12
CA ARG A 101 6.69 11.67 7.28
C ARG A 101 6.80 11.28 8.75
N ILE A 102 6.77 9.98 9.05
CA ILE A 102 6.83 9.45 10.42
C ILE A 102 8.04 8.56 10.70
N ASP A 103 8.72 8.08 9.65
CA ASP A 103 9.93 7.28 9.80
C ASP A 103 11.19 8.13 9.90
N ARG A 104 12.29 7.50 10.34
CA ARG A 104 13.65 8.05 10.36
C ARG A 104 14.59 7.36 9.38
N SER A 105 14.04 6.46 8.57
CA SER A 105 14.79 5.61 7.64
C SER A 105 15.23 6.38 6.40
N PHE A 106 16.13 5.77 5.65
CA PHE A 106 16.41 6.13 4.27
C PHE A 106 15.62 5.21 3.33
N PRO A 107 15.36 5.61 2.06
CA PRO A 107 14.79 4.71 1.08
C PRO A 107 15.80 3.56 0.85
N HIS A 108 15.57 2.42 1.50
CA HIS A 108 16.54 1.32 1.43
C HIS A 108 16.46 0.53 0.12
N ARG A 109 15.41 0.73 -0.69
CA ARG A 109 15.25 0.15 -2.04
C ARG A 109 15.47 -1.36 -2.09
N ASN A 110 15.11 -2.04 -1.03
CA ASN A 110 15.41 -3.46 -0.82
C ASN A 110 14.15 -4.33 -0.75
N GLN A 111 12.97 -3.69 -0.82
CA GLN A 111 11.69 -4.36 -0.71
C GLN A 111 10.67 -3.83 -1.74
N TYR A 112 11.10 -3.63 -2.99
CA TYR A 112 10.16 -3.34 -4.08
C TYR A 112 9.19 -4.50 -4.26
N GLY A 113 7.89 -4.20 -4.37
CA GLY A 113 6.86 -5.23 -4.47
C GLY A 113 6.61 -6.01 -3.18
N ALA A 114 7.17 -5.57 -2.04
CA ALA A 114 6.86 -6.15 -0.75
C ALA A 114 5.37 -6.00 -0.41
N TYR A 115 4.83 -6.97 0.30
CA TYR A 115 3.49 -6.86 0.84
C TYR A 115 3.50 -5.97 2.07
N PHE A 116 2.66 -4.94 2.04
CA PHE A 116 2.49 -3.97 3.11
C PHE A 116 1.16 -4.24 3.81
N PHE A 117 1.22 -4.65 5.06
CA PHE A 117 0.06 -5.09 5.80
C PHE A 117 0.14 -4.74 7.28
N SER A 118 -1.00 -4.84 7.97
CA SER A 118 -1.09 -4.67 9.41
C SER A 118 -1.60 -5.94 10.09
N TYR A 119 -1.10 -6.17 11.30
CA TYR A 119 -1.60 -7.20 12.18
C TYR A 119 -1.52 -6.74 13.62
N LYS A 120 -2.64 -6.81 14.36
CA LYS A 120 -2.80 -6.21 15.68
C LYS A 120 -2.36 -4.74 15.64
N GLU A 121 -1.52 -4.29 16.57
CA GLU A 121 -1.04 -2.90 16.64
C GLU A 121 0.18 -2.60 15.77
N ASN A 122 0.57 -3.50 14.88
CA ASN A 122 1.81 -3.38 14.14
C ASN A 122 1.58 -3.32 12.63
N ILE A 123 2.52 -2.66 11.94
CA ILE A 123 2.61 -2.65 10.47
C ILE A 123 3.87 -3.38 10.04
N PHE A 124 3.76 -4.13 8.95
CA PHE A 124 4.79 -5.02 8.45
C PHE A 124 5.03 -4.86 6.95
N LEU A 125 6.25 -5.19 6.54
CA LEU A 125 6.61 -5.50 5.16
C LEU A 125 7.10 -6.94 5.10
N ILE A 126 6.71 -7.66 4.06
CA ILE A 126 7.26 -8.98 3.77
C ILE A 126 7.65 -9.11 2.30
N GLY A 127 8.81 -9.70 2.07
CA GLY A 127 9.28 -10.00 0.73
C GLY A 127 9.78 -8.79 -0.04
N GLY A 128 9.49 -8.79 -1.34
CA GLY A 128 9.93 -7.78 -2.27
C GLY A 128 11.26 -8.09 -2.95
N TYR A 129 11.64 -7.20 -3.85
CA TYR A 129 12.86 -7.29 -4.65
C TYR A 129 13.82 -6.16 -4.33
N GLY A 130 15.10 -6.45 -4.29
CA GLY A 130 16.14 -5.45 -4.15
C GLY A 130 17.53 -6.05 -4.22
N TYR A 131 18.51 -5.27 -4.69
CA TYR A 131 19.89 -5.72 -4.90
C TYR A 131 19.96 -7.03 -5.72
N TRP A 132 19.20 -7.07 -6.84
CA TRP A 132 19.13 -8.21 -7.78
C TRP A 132 18.59 -9.52 -7.17
N GLN A 133 17.91 -9.47 -6.04
CA GLN A 133 17.38 -10.65 -5.36
C GLN A 133 15.93 -10.41 -4.91
N THR A 134 15.14 -11.48 -4.97
CA THR A 134 13.90 -11.54 -4.21
C THR A 134 14.21 -11.80 -2.74
N LYS A 135 13.38 -11.27 -1.86
CA LYS A 135 13.55 -11.37 -0.41
C LYS A 135 12.41 -12.15 0.22
N SER A 136 12.70 -12.81 1.33
CA SER A 136 11.68 -13.37 2.24
C SER A 136 11.66 -12.70 3.60
N ILE A 137 12.47 -11.64 3.76
CA ILE A 137 12.57 -10.92 5.04
C ILE A 137 11.25 -10.27 5.42
N ILE A 138 11.00 -10.25 6.72
CA ILE A 138 9.90 -9.50 7.31
C ILE A 138 10.51 -8.36 8.11
N THR A 139 9.96 -7.16 7.93
CA THR A 139 10.28 -6.01 8.77
C THR A 139 9.02 -5.47 9.42
N LYS A 140 9.14 -5.00 10.64
CA LYS A 140 8.08 -4.38 11.44
C LYS A 140 8.45 -2.94 11.73
N PHE A 141 7.50 -2.03 11.58
CA PHE A 141 7.72 -0.64 11.92
C PHE A 141 7.63 -0.43 13.44
N ASN A 142 8.66 0.16 14.02
CA ASN A 142 8.66 0.58 15.42
C ASN A 142 8.22 2.05 15.51
N PHE A 143 7.00 2.28 15.98
CA PHE A 143 6.44 3.63 16.12
C PHE A 143 7.19 4.52 17.13
N ASN A 144 7.91 3.94 18.08
CA ASN A 144 8.66 4.72 19.08
C ASN A 144 9.98 5.26 18.51
N SER A 145 10.72 4.41 17.78
CA SER A 145 11.99 4.81 17.16
C SER A 145 11.83 5.45 15.79
N GLY A 146 10.75 5.12 15.07
CA GLY A 146 10.54 5.50 13.69
C GLY A 146 11.37 4.68 12.70
N ASP A 147 11.81 3.47 13.09
CA ASP A 147 12.65 2.61 12.28
C ASP A 147 11.95 1.29 11.92
N TRP A 148 12.41 0.67 10.83
CA TRP A 148 12.00 -0.68 10.47
C TRP A 148 12.96 -1.70 11.12
N GLU A 149 12.39 -2.62 11.89
CA GLU A 149 13.11 -3.67 12.59
C GLU A 149 12.94 -5.01 11.88
N LEU A 150 14.03 -5.75 11.70
CA LEU A 150 13.97 -7.10 11.16
C LEU A 150 13.26 -8.03 12.12
N VAL A 151 12.33 -8.82 11.61
CA VAL A 151 11.60 -9.84 12.35
C VAL A 151 12.17 -11.21 11.98
N ASN A 152 12.62 -11.95 12.97
CA ASN A 152 13.07 -13.32 12.77
C ASN A 152 11.88 -14.25 12.68
N THR A 153 11.89 -15.12 11.67
CA THR A 153 10.89 -16.15 11.45
C THR A 153 11.52 -17.53 11.52
N THR A 154 10.70 -18.52 11.81
CA THR A 154 11.07 -19.95 11.84
C THR A 154 10.33 -20.72 10.76
N GLY A 155 10.57 -22.03 10.68
CA GLY A 155 9.85 -22.92 9.77
C GLY A 155 10.35 -22.89 8.33
N GLN A 156 9.50 -23.31 7.42
CA GLN A 156 9.83 -23.50 6.00
C GLN A 156 9.60 -22.22 5.21
N GLN A 157 10.53 -21.29 5.29
CA GLN A 157 10.45 -20.01 4.59
C GLN A 157 10.59 -20.19 3.07
N PRO A 158 9.86 -19.42 2.25
CA PRO A 158 10.14 -19.32 0.80
C PRO A 158 11.51 -18.67 0.58
N VAL A 159 12.15 -19.00 -0.53
CA VAL A 159 13.46 -18.41 -0.91
C VAL A 159 13.35 -16.91 -1.15
N GLY A 160 12.23 -16.47 -1.66
CA GLY A 160 11.94 -15.05 -1.88
C GLY A 160 10.48 -14.88 -2.27
N ILE A 161 9.91 -13.73 -1.95
CA ILE A 161 8.53 -13.39 -2.23
C ILE A 161 8.54 -12.06 -2.99
N ASP A 162 8.23 -12.08 -4.27
CA ASP A 162 8.08 -10.90 -5.10
C ASP A 162 6.86 -11.07 -6.00
N GLN A 163 6.06 -10.03 -6.17
CA GLN A 163 4.78 -10.12 -6.87
C GLN A 163 3.85 -11.18 -6.24
N GLY A 164 2.81 -11.61 -6.95
CA GLY A 164 1.90 -12.64 -6.46
C GLY A 164 0.76 -12.09 -5.60
N THR A 165 0.18 -12.96 -4.80
CA THR A 165 -1.02 -12.65 -4.01
C THR A 165 -0.83 -13.01 -2.55
N TYR A 166 -1.41 -12.21 -1.67
CA TYR A 166 -1.48 -12.49 -0.25
C TYR A 166 -2.84 -12.09 0.33
N PHE A 167 -3.20 -12.72 1.42
CA PHE A 167 -4.32 -12.30 2.26
C PHE A 167 -4.07 -12.70 3.71
N ILE A 168 -4.78 -12.07 4.62
CA ILE A 168 -4.73 -12.38 6.04
C ILE A 168 -6.11 -12.85 6.47
N GLU A 169 -6.15 -13.98 7.15
CA GLU A 169 -7.33 -14.53 7.79
C GLU A 169 -6.95 -14.99 9.20
N ASP A 170 -7.70 -14.53 10.19
CA ASP A 170 -7.40 -14.70 11.61
C ASP A 170 -6.00 -14.19 11.96
N ASN A 171 -5.12 -15.09 12.39
CA ASN A 171 -3.72 -14.80 12.71
C ASN A 171 -2.72 -15.32 11.66
N LYS A 172 -3.18 -15.61 10.44
CA LYS A 172 -2.35 -16.22 9.39
C LYS A 172 -2.25 -15.34 8.17
N LEU A 173 -1.03 -15.17 7.68
CA LEU A 173 -0.74 -14.58 6.39
C LEU A 173 -0.54 -15.71 5.38
N TYR A 174 -1.36 -15.74 4.36
CA TYR A 174 -1.31 -16.66 3.24
C TYR A 174 -0.61 -16.00 2.07
N VAL A 175 0.40 -16.66 1.50
CA VAL A 175 1.19 -16.14 0.38
C VAL A 175 1.27 -17.21 -0.72
N PHE A 176 0.91 -16.86 -1.94
CA PHE A 176 0.92 -17.80 -3.06
C PHE A 176 1.13 -17.07 -4.40
N ASP A 177 1.44 -17.85 -5.43
CA ASP A 177 1.58 -17.39 -6.81
C ASP A 177 2.60 -16.25 -6.97
N PHE A 178 3.71 -16.32 -6.23
CA PHE A 178 4.76 -15.32 -6.21
C PHE A 178 5.99 -15.75 -7.03
N VAL A 179 6.85 -14.80 -7.33
CA VAL A 179 8.10 -15.02 -8.06
C VAL A 179 9.27 -15.06 -7.08
N SER A 180 10.10 -16.08 -7.24
CA SER A 180 11.43 -16.16 -6.62
C SER A 180 12.51 -16.05 -7.67
N ARG A 181 13.59 -15.33 -7.40
CA ARG A 181 14.74 -15.24 -8.30
C ARG A 181 15.95 -15.89 -7.65
N GLU A 182 16.53 -16.89 -8.32
CA GLU A 182 17.73 -17.54 -7.86
C GLU A 182 18.95 -16.61 -7.99
N ILE A 183 19.74 -16.51 -6.92
CA ILE A 183 20.89 -15.60 -6.82
C ILE A 183 21.93 -15.91 -7.91
N ASN A 184 22.24 -17.17 -8.13
CA ASN A 184 23.35 -17.59 -9.00
C ASN A 184 23.01 -17.55 -10.49
N THR A 185 21.78 -17.82 -10.87
CA THR A 185 21.35 -17.94 -12.26
C THR A 185 20.55 -16.77 -12.74
N GLN A 186 20.08 -15.93 -11.83
CA GLN A 186 19.10 -14.84 -12.08
C GLN A 186 17.80 -15.33 -12.74
N LYS A 187 17.55 -16.65 -12.71
CA LYS A 187 16.32 -17.22 -13.25
C LYS A 187 15.17 -16.94 -12.32
N GLU A 188 14.10 -16.45 -12.89
CA GLU A 188 12.84 -16.31 -12.21
C GLU A 188 12.08 -17.64 -12.20
N LYS A 189 11.55 -17.99 -11.06
CA LYS A 189 10.69 -19.15 -10.87
C LYS A 189 9.40 -18.68 -10.22
N ARG A 190 8.28 -18.92 -10.89
CA ARG A 190 6.97 -18.76 -10.29
C ARG A 190 6.74 -19.89 -9.31
N ASN A 191 6.34 -19.55 -8.10
CA ASN A 191 6.07 -20.49 -7.03
C ASN A 191 4.55 -20.67 -6.92
N GLU A 192 4.07 -21.88 -7.17
CA GLU A 192 2.65 -22.24 -7.14
C GLU A 192 2.21 -22.80 -5.77
N ASN A 193 3.17 -22.99 -4.86
CA ASN A 193 2.90 -23.52 -3.53
C ASN A 193 2.29 -22.43 -2.63
N LEU A 194 1.44 -22.86 -1.71
CA LEU A 194 0.91 -22.02 -0.65
C LEU A 194 1.86 -22.01 0.55
N TYR A 195 2.27 -20.84 0.97
CA TYR A 195 2.98 -20.62 2.22
C TYR A 195 2.07 -19.91 3.21
N VAL A 196 2.12 -20.36 4.44
CA VAL A 196 1.32 -19.81 5.54
C VAL A 196 2.27 -19.38 6.65
N LEU A 197 2.22 -18.11 7.01
CA LEU A 197 2.94 -17.58 8.17
C LEU A 197 1.93 -17.38 9.31
N ASP A 198 2.13 -18.07 10.40
CA ASP A 198 1.43 -17.74 11.64
C ASP A 198 2.01 -16.44 12.19
N LEU A 199 1.18 -15.41 12.31
CA LEU A 199 1.60 -14.05 12.67
C LEU A 199 1.83 -13.87 14.18
N ASP A 200 1.39 -14.82 15.00
CA ASP A 200 1.65 -14.82 16.44
C ASP A 200 2.96 -15.51 16.79
N SER A 201 3.23 -16.67 16.21
CA SER A 201 4.46 -17.44 16.44
C SER A 201 5.59 -17.09 15.48
N LEU A 202 5.28 -16.42 14.36
CA LEU A 202 6.22 -16.11 13.27
C LEU A 202 6.83 -17.38 12.63
N ASP A 203 6.03 -18.44 12.57
CA ASP A 203 6.43 -19.73 12.01
C ASP A 203 5.82 -19.93 10.61
N PHE A 204 6.68 -20.26 9.64
CA PHE A 204 6.26 -20.57 8.29
C PHE A 204 5.95 -22.05 8.11
N GLN A 205 4.81 -22.30 7.49
CA GLN A 205 4.40 -23.61 7.03
C GLN A 205 4.25 -23.58 5.50
N HIS A 206 4.56 -24.68 4.87
CA HIS A 206 4.47 -24.87 3.44
C HIS A 206 3.43 -25.95 3.14
N HIS A 207 2.55 -25.64 2.21
CA HIS A 207 1.52 -26.57 1.72
C HIS A 207 1.69 -26.76 0.21
N LEU A 208 1.69 -28.03 -0.20
CA LEU A 208 1.78 -28.43 -1.60
C LEU A 208 0.44 -28.25 -2.32
#